data_ff7c07345ecfda4b739f55ba1cae5d34
#
_entry.id   ff7c07345ecfda4b739f55ba1cae5d34
#
_cell.length_a   1.000
_cell.length_b   1.000
_cell.length_c   1.000
_cell.angle_alpha   90.00
_cell.angle_beta   90.00
_cell.angle_gamma   90.00
#
_symmetry.space_group_name_H-M   'P 1'
#
loop_
_entity.id
_entity.type
_entity.pdbx_description
1 polymer ?
#
loop_
_entity_poly.entity_id
_entity_poly.type
_entity_poly.pdbx_seq_one_letter_code
_entity_poly.pdbx_strand_id
1 'polypeptide(L)'
;CPNYGCSWGCPPFDFDVEEYLTRYSRALLIATKIVPEQGGLPIAEAKRLIHPERQRLERRLLEMERRYGGRSFAYVGSCLYCPEGTCTRPEGTPCRHPELVRPSLEACGFDIGRTTSELFGIELKWGADGKMPEYLTLVCGFFHDGDGVVW
;
A
#
# COMPACT_ATOMS: atom_id res chain seq x y z
N CYS A 1 0.70 -14.26 -6.39
CA CYS A 1 -0.18 -13.40 -5.61
C CYS A 1 -1.64 -13.57 -6.08
N PRO A 2 -2.59 -13.82 -5.18
CA PRO A 2 -4.00 -14.01 -5.56
C PRO A 2 -4.65 -12.74 -6.16
N ASN A 3 -4.06 -11.58 -5.93
CA ASN A 3 -4.54 -10.30 -6.46
C ASN A 3 -3.96 -9.93 -7.84
N TYR A 4 -3.09 -10.77 -8.43
CA TYR A 4 -2.51 -10.52 -9.74
C TYR A 4 -3.61 -10.46 -10.81
N GLY A 5 -3.66 -9.38 -11.57
CA GLY A 5 -4.68 -9.14 -12.60
C GLY A 5 -6.10 -8.86 -12.07
N CYS A 6 -6.30 -8.84 -10.74
CA CYS A 6 -7.64 -8.69 -10.15
C CYS A 6 -8.05 -7.24 -9.86
N SER A 7 -7.11 -6.31 -9.83
CA SER A 7 -7.41 -4.89 -9.60
C SER A 7 -6.44 -3.97 -10.34
N TRP A 8 -6.85 -2.73 -10.59
CA TRP A 8 -6.02 -1.72 -11.26
C TRP A 8 -4.84 -1.22 -10.42
N GLY A 9 -4.85 -1.46 -9.11
CA GLY A 9 -3.71 -1.21 -8.22
C GLY A 9 -2.70 -2.36 -8.16
N CYS A 10 -2.94 -3.47 -8.88
CA CYS A 10 -2.09 -4.66 -8.90
C CYS A 10 -1.53 -4.92 -10.31
N PRO A 11 -0.35 -5.58 -10.43
CA PRO A 11 0.19 -5.94 -11.73
C PRO A 11 -0.71 -6.96 -12.47
N PRO A 12 -0.55 -7.15 -13.80
CA PRO A 12 0.40 -6.42 -14.64
C PRO A 12 -0.04 -4.97 -14.87
N PHE A 13 0.90 -4.04 -14.82
CA PHE A 13 0.62 -2.64 -15.12
C PHE A 13 0.70 -2.38 -16.63
N ASP A 14 0.02 -1.33 -17.09
CA ASP A 14 0.04 -0.79 -18.45
C ASP A 14 1.07 0.34 -18.62
N PHE A 15 1.92 0.54 -17.61
CA PHE A 15 3.02 1.49 -17.58
C PHE A 15 4.34 0.79 -17.21
N ASP A 16 5.46 1.38 -17.60
CA ASP A 16 6.79 0.95 -17.20
C ASP A 16 7.03 1.32 -15.74
N VAL A 17 7.26 0.31 -14.90
CA VAL A 17 7.46 0.50 -13.45
C VAL A 17 8.79 1.20 -13.17
N GLU A 18 9.84 0.91 -13.92
CA GLU A 18 11.16 1.55 -13.74
C GLU A 18 11.07 3.03 -14.09
N GLU A 19 10.47 3.38 -15.22
CA GLU A 19 10.23 4.77 -15.59
C GLU A 19 9.36 5.48 -14.56
N TYR A 20 8.33 4.81 -14.05
CA TYR A 20 7.43 5.35 -13.04
C TYR A 20 8.14 5.68 -11.73
N LEU A 21 9.06 4.82 -11.27
CA LEU A 21 9.83 5.00 -10.04
C LEU A 21 10.95 6.05 -10.19
N THR A 22 11.70 5.99 -11.30
CA THR A 22 12.87 6.85 -11.54
C THR A 22 12.52 8.29 -11.93
N ARG A 23 11.25 8.60 -12.11
CA ARG A 23 10.74 9.94 -12.38
C ARG A 23 11.05 10.94 -11.26
N TYR A 24 11.22 10.46 -10.04
CA TYR A 24 11.43 11.27 -8.83
C TYR A 24 12.78 10.97 -8.20
N SER A 25 13.39 12.01 -7.63
CA SER A 25 14.73 11.91 -7.03
C SER A 25 14.73 11.56 -5.54
N ARG A 26 13.55 11.63 -4.89
CA ARG A 26 13.39 11.44 -3.44
C ARG A 26 12.17 10.56 -3.14
N ALA A 27 12.26 9.85 -2.03
CA ALA A 27 11.16 9.05 -1.50
C ALA A 27 11.02 9.28 0.01
N LEU A 28 9.80 9.61 0.44
CA LEU A 28 9.41 9.57 1.85
C LEU A 28 8.71 8.23 2.08
N LEU A 29 9.33 7.35 2.87
CA LEU A 29 8.75 6.06 3.25
C LEU A 29 8.09 6.19 4.62
N ILE A 30 6.94 5.56 4.78
CA ILE A 30 6.11 5.63 5.99
C ILE A 30 5.76 4.22 6.40
N ALA A 31 6.08 3.86 7.64
CA ALA A 31 5.69 2.59 8.23
C ALA A 31 4.77 2.83 9.42
N THR A 32 3.66 2.10 9.46
CA THR A 32 2.73 2.10 10.60
C THR A 32 2.64 0.71 11.19
N LYS A 33 2.76 0.65 12.52
CA LYS A 33 2.63 -0.57 13.30
C LYS A 33 1.28 -0.57 14.02
N ILE A 34 0.46 -1.59 13.77
CA ILE A 34 -0.84 -1.77 14.42
C ILE A 34 -0.70 -2.91 15.41
N VAL A 35 -0.81 -2.60 16.69
CA VAL A 35 -0.75 -3.59 17.77
C VAL A 35 -2.18 -3.90 18.22
N PRO A 36 -2.67 -5.13 18.06
CA PRO A 36 -3.97 -5.52 18.57
C PRO A 36 -4.02 -5.40 20.10
N GLU A 37 -5.15 -4.98 20.65
CA GLU A 37 -5.34 -4.91 22.11
C GLU A 37 -5.25 -6.29 22.79
N GLN A 38 -5.59 -7.34 22.05
CA GLN A 38 -5.51 -8.72 22.51
C GLN A 38 -4.67 -9.55 21.54
N GLY A 39 -3.77 -10.34 22.08
CA GLY A 39 -2.97 -11.29 21.31
C GLY A 39 -3.79 -12.49 20.83
N GLY A 40 -3.31 -13.15 19.77
CA GLY A 40 -3.87 -14.41 19.28
C GLY A 40 -5.25 -14.31 18.60
N LEU A 41 -5.65 -13.12 18.18
CA LEU A 41 -6.88 -12.93 17.41
C LEU A 41 -6.84 -13.73 16.09
N PRO A 42 -8.00 -14.18 15.57
CA PRO A 42 -8.07 -14.82 14.27
C PRO A 42 -7.52 -13.93 13.15
N ILE A 43 -6.79 -14.50 12.19
CA ILE A 43 -6.25 -13.73 11.04
C ILE A 43 -7.36 -13.03 10.24
N ALA A 44 -8.57 -13.55 10.23
CA ALA A 44 -9.72 -12.94 9.59
C ALA A 44 -10.04 -11.53 10.13
N GLU A 45 -9.70 -11.24 11.39
CA GLU A 45 -9.88 -9.92 12.00
C GLU A 45 -8.86 -8.88 11.52
N ALA A 46 -7.74 -9.30 10.90
CA ALA A 46 -6.68 -8.41 10.46
C ALA A 46 -7.22 -7.32 9.51
N LYS A 47 -8.10 -7.67 8.58
CA LYS A 47 -8.71 -6.73 7.63
C LYS A 47 -9.46 -5.60 8.36
N ARG A 48 -10.19 -5.92 9.42
CA ARG A 48 -10.94 -4.96 10.24
C ARG A 48 -10.00 -3.98 10.97
N LEU A 49 -8.90 -4.48 11.52
CA LEU A 49 -7.92 -3.65 12.22
C LEU A 49 -7.10 -2.76 11.28
N ILE A 50 -6.74 -3.27 10.11
CA ILE A 50 -5.96 -2.55 9.10
C ILE A 50 -6.78 -1.43 8.44
N HIS A 51 -8.07 -1.64 8.20
CA HIS A 51 -8.89 -0.80 7.33
C HIS A 51 -8.92 0.70 7.72
N PRO A 52 -9.12 1.10 8.99
CA PRO A 52 -9.15 2.51 9.37
C PRO A 52 -7.81 3.21 9.11
N GLU A 53 -6.71 2.54 9.46
CA GLU A 53 -5.37 3.09 9.27
C GLU A 53 -5.02 3.20 7.78
N ARG A 54 -5.39 2.21 6.99
CA ARG A 54 -5.27 2.25 5.54
C ARG A 54 -5.97 3.47 4.94
N GLN A 55 -7.23 3.70 5.30
CA GLN A 55 -7.98 4.85 4.82
C GLN A 55 -7.33 6.17 5.22
N ARG A 56 -6.76 6.24 6.43
CA ARG A 56 -6.02 7.41 6.90
C ARG A 56 -4.78 7.67 6.03
N LEU A 57 -3.97 6.63 5.81
CA LEU A 57 -2.75 6.70 5.00
C LEU A 57 -3.05 7.09 3.55
N GLU A 58 -3.99 6.41 2.90
CA GLU A 58 -4.38 6.69 1.51
C GLU A 58 -4.86 8.14 1.32
N ARG A 59 -5.73 8.61 2.20
CA ARG A 59 -6.22 9.99 2.17
C ARG A 59 -5.09 11.00 2.31
N ARG A 60 -4.20 10.78 3.28
CA ARG A 60 -3.05 11.65 3.52
C ARG A 60 -2.08 11.68 2.34
N LEU A 61 -1.79 10.52 1.76
CA LEU A 61 -0.93 10.41 0.59
C LEU A 61 -1.50 11.16 -0.63
N LEU A 62 -2.80 11.04 -0.90
CA LEU A 62 -3.47 11.79 -1.97
C LEU A 62 -3.49 13.31 -1.71
N GLU A 63 -3.59 13.74 -0.45
CA GLU A 63 -3.42 15.16 -0.08
C GLU A 63 -2.00 15.64 -0.36
N MET A 64 -0.99 14.82 -0.08
CA MET A 64 0.41 15.14 -0.38
C MET A 64 0.65 15.28 -1.88
N GLU A 65 0.07 14.42 -2.72
CA GLU A 65 0.14 14.57 -4.17
C GLU A 65 -0.40 15.93 -4.63
N ARG A 66 -1.55 16.35 -4.11
CA ARG A 66 -2.16 17.64 -4.44
C ARG A 66 -1.34 18.83 -3.96
N ARG A 67 -0.68 18.70 -2.82
CA ARG A 67 0.07 19.80 -2.20
C ARG A 67 1.48 19.95 -2.76
N TYR A 68 2.18 18.86 -2.99
CA TYR A 68 3.60 18.87 -3.29
C TYR A 68 3.94 18.45 -4.72
N GLY A 69 2.97 17.95 -5.44
CA GLY A 69 3.23 17.24 -6.69
C GLY A 69 3.86 15.89 -6.46
N GLY A 70 4.16 14.98 -7.04
CA GLY A 70 4.73 13.68 -6.73
C GLY A 70 3.73 12.55 -6.88
N ARG A 71 4.09 11.40 -6.32
CA ARG A 71 3.29 10.19 -6.48
C ARG A 71 3.30 9.35 -5.22
N SER A 72 2.14 8.92 -4.80
CA SER A 72 1.98 8.05 -3.66
C SER A 72 1.94 6.58 -4.05
N PHE A 73 2.39 5.74 -3.13
CA PHE A 73 2.33 4.29 -3.19
C PHE A 73 1.55 3.82 -1.98
N ALA A 74 0.37 3.28 -2.22
CA ALA A 74 -0.46 2.70 -1.17
C ALA A 74 0.24 1.48 -0.56
N TYR A 75 -0.27 1.01 0.55
CA TYR A 75 0.24 -0.24 1.11
C TYR A 75 -0.40 -1.48 0.45
N VAL A 76 0.08 -2.63 0.87
CA VAL A 76 -0.32 -3.97 0.42
C VAL A 76 -1.82 -4.25 0.53
N GLY A 77 -2.29 -5.10 -0.33
CA GLY A 77 -3.63 -5.64 -0.34
C GLY A 77 -4.36 -5.28 -1.63
N SER A 78 -5.60 -5.72 -1.74
CA SER A 78 -6.43 -5.38 -2.89
C SER A 78 -6.94 -3.94 -2.80
N CYS A 79 -7.23 -3.35 -3.95
CA CYS A 79 -7.95 -2.08 -4.03
C CYS A 79 -9.32 -2.19 -3.33
N LEU A 80 -9.71 -1.17 -2.55
CA LEU A 80 -10.96 -1.14 -1.78
C LEU A 80 -11.96 -0.08 -2.25
N TYR A 81 -11.74 0.56 -3.39
CA TYR A 81 -12.65 1.61 -3.90
C TYR A 81 -13.93 1.07 -4.53
N CYS A 82 -13.93 -0.18 -4.96
CA CYS A 82 -15.12 -0.87 -5.46
C CYS A 82 -15.58 -1.93 -4.46
N PRO A 83 -16.87 -2.28 -4.43
CA PRO A 83 -17.34 -3.47 -3.73
C PRO A 83 -16.56 -4.72 -4.15
N GLU A 84 -16.41 -5.66 -3.23
CA GLU A 84 -15.67 -6.89 -3.49
C GLU A 84 -16.21 -7.63 -4.73
N GLY A 85 -15.31 -8.09 -5.60
CA GLY A 85 -15.66 -8.79 -6.83
C GLY A 85 -16.18 -7.92 -7.98
N THR A 86 -16.29 -6.60 -7.80
CA THR A 86 -16.84 -5.70 -8.84
C THR A 86 -15.80 -4.84 -9.56
N CYS A 87 -14.50 -5.12 -9.38
CA CYS A 87 -13.46 -4.40 -10.09
C CYS A 87 -13.55 -4.66 -11.61
N THR A 88 -13.40 -3.60 -12.39
CA THR A 88 -13.44 -3.67 -13.86
C THR A 88 -12.19 -4.27 -14.49
N ARG A 89 -11.13 -4.51 -13.72
CA ARG A 89 -9.85 -5.05 -14.23
C ARG A 89 -9.97 -6.40 -14.91
N PRO A 90 -10.69 -7.40 -14.33
CA PRO A 90 -10.85 -8.71 -14.99
C PRO A 90 -11.55 -8.63 -16.34
N GLU A 91 -12.42 -7.64 -16.53
CA GLU A 91 -13.16 -7.41 -17.79
C GLU A 91 -12.37 -6.57 -18.79
N GLY A 92 -11.19 -6.04 -18.40
CA GLY A 92 -10.38 -5.18 -19.24
C GLY A 92 -10.98 -3.78 -19.49
N THR A 93 -11.99 -3.39 -18.72
CA THR A 93 -12.60 -2.05 -18.86
C THR A 93 -11.95 -1.04 -17.89
N PRO A 94 -11.92 0.28 -18.23
CA PRO A 94 -11.22 1.28 -17.42
C PRO A 94 -11.63 1.30 -15.96
N CYS A 95 -10.69 1.69 -15.08
CA CYS A 95 -10.97 1.88 -13.66
C CYS A 95 -12.06 2.94 -13.45
N ARG A 96 -12.98 2.69 -12.50
CA ARG A 96 -14.02 3.67 -12.12
C ARG A 96 -13.48 4.81 -11.24
N HIS A 97 -12.29 4.60 -10.64
CA HIS A 97 -11.65 5.53 -9.70
C HIS A 97 -10.17 5.74 -10.01
N PRO A 98 -9.80 6.08 -11.28
CA PRO A 98 -8.40 6.17 -11.69
C PRO A 98 -7.62 7.24 -10.92
N GLU A 99 -8.32 8.27 -10.46
CA GLU A 99 -7.75 9.37 -9.67
C GLU A 99 -7.37 8.95 -8.24
N LEU A 100 -7.93 7.85 -7.74
CA LEU A 100 -7.72 7.39 -6.36
C LEU A 100 -6.77 6.19 -6.27
N VAL A 101 -6.80 5.30 -7.28
CA VAL A 101 -6.04 4.05 -7.25
C VAL A 101 -4.54 4.32 -7.41
N ARG A 102 -3.74 3.74 -6.51
CA ARG A 102 -2.28 3.78 -6.55
C ARG A 102 -1.73 2.36 -6.37
N PRO A 103 -0.58 2.04 -7.01
CA PRO A 103 0.08 0.77 -6.78
C PRO A 103 0.67 0.73 -5.36
N SER A 104 0.92 -0.47 -4.85
CA SER A 104 1.72 -0.64 -3.65
C SER A 104 3.21 -0.71 -3.99
N LEU A 105 4.07 -0.49 -2.99
CA LEU A 105 5.52 -0.62 -3.17
C LEU A 105 5.90 -2.04 -3.60
N GLU A 106 5.29 -3.08 -3.01
CA GLU A 106 5.55 -4.48 -3.39
C GLU A 106 5.11 -4.77 -4.83
N ALA A 107 4.00 -4.19 -5.27
CA ALA A 107 3.53 -4.35 -6.64
C ALA A 107 4.52 -3.73 -7.65
N CYS A 108 5.34 -2.78 -7.19
CA CYS A 108 6.43 -2.16 -7.95
C CYS A 108 7.80 -2.81 -7.70
N GLY A 109 7.86 -3.95 -7.02
CA GLY A 109 9.08 -4.73 -6.85
C GLY A 109 9.90 -4.45 -5.60
N PHE A 110 9.41 -3.64 -4.66
CA PHE A 110 10.11 -3.38 -3.40
C PHE A 110 10.05 -4.60 -2.46
N ASP A 111 11.19 -4.97 -1.90
CA ASP A 111 11.28 -5.89 -0.77
C ASP A 111 10.91 -5.16 0.51
N ILE A 112 9.65 -5.27 0.91
CA ILE A 112 9.13 -4.58 2.09
C ILE A 112 9.71 -5.14 3.38
N GLY A 113 10.01 -6.45 3.43
CA GLY A 113 10.67 -7.05 4.59
C GLY A 113 12.01 -6.41 4.86
N ARG A 114 12.84 -6.32 3.83
CA ARG A 114 14.14 -5.66 3.90
C ARG A 114 14.00 -4.15 4.16
N THR A 115 13.09 -3.48 3.47
CA THR A 115 12.83 -2.05 3.67
C THR A 115 12.46 -1.72 5.11
N THR A 116 11.55 -2.49 5.72
CA THR A 116 11.13 -2.25 7.11
C THR A 116 12.22 -2.54 8.12
N SER A 117 12.98 -3.62 7.92
CA SER A 117 14.06 -3.98 8.86
C SER A 117 15.23 -3.00 8.80
N GLU A 118 15.66 -2.61 7.59
CA GLU A 118 16.84 -1.73 7.42
C GLU A 118 16.54 -0.26 7.77
N LEU A 119 15.37 0.26 7.39
CA LEU A 119 15.08 1.69 7.56
C LEU A 119 14.32 2.02 8.85
N PHE A 120 13.53 1.10 9.38
CA PHE A 120 12.68 1.37 10.55
C PHE A 120 12.99 0.47 11.74
N GLY A 121 13.86 -0.53 11.61
CA GLY A 121 14.10 -1.53 12.64
C GLY A 121 12.86 -2.38 12.96
N ILE A 122 11.92 -2.50 12.02
CA ILE A 122 10.67 -3.24 12.17
C ILE A 122 10.80 -4.56 11.40
N GLU A 123 10.73 -5.67 12.10
CA GLU A 123 10.61 -6.99 11.49
C GLU A 123 9.16 -7.21 11.02
N LEU A 124 8.94 -7.62 9.78
CA LEU A 124 7.60 -8.02 9.34
C LEU A 124 7.19 -9.31 10.04
N LYS A 125 6.02 -9.28 10.66
CA LYS A 125 5.41 -10.45 11.30
C LYS A 125 4.28 -10.98 10.42
N TRP A 126 4.20 -12.30 10.33
CA TRP A 126 3.17 -12.99 9.57
C TRP A 126 2.28 -13.82 10.48
N GLY A 127 1.02 -13.96 10.09
CA GLY A 127 0.12 -14.85 10.81
C GLY A 127 0.53 -16.32 10.70
N ALA A 128 0.32 -17.08 11.76
CA ALA A 128 0.55 -18.51 11.80
C ALA A 128 -0.62 -19.22 12.48
N ASP A 129 -0.91 -20.46 12.07
CA ASP A 129 -1.98 -21.29 12.65
C ASP A 129 -3.34 -20.59 12.72
N GLY A 130 -3.67 -19.80 11.68
CA GLY A 130 -4.93 -19.04 11.61
C GLY A 130 -5.03 -17.83 12.56
N LYS A 131 -3.93 -17.48 13.25
CA LYS A 131 -3.86 -16.35 14.18
C LYS A 131 -3.07 -15.21 13.60
N MET A 132 -3.45 -14.00 14.01
CA MET A 132 -2.69 -12.79 13.70
C MET A 132 -1.33 -12.80 14.40
N PRO A 133 -0.32 -12.14 13.81
CA PRO A 133 0.94 -11.89 14.50
C PRO A 133 0.76 -10.90 15.65
N GLU A 134 1.82 -10.72 16.43
CA GLU A 134 1.88 -9.77 17.54
C GLU A 134 1.51 -8.33 17.12
N TYR A 135 1.86 -7.96 15.90
CA TYR A 135 1.48 -6.68 15.28
C TYR A 135 1.38 -6.82 13.76
N LEU A 136 0.63 -5.90 13.15
CA LEU A 136 0.53 -5.76 11.70
C LEU A 136 1.32 -4.54 11.27
N THR A 137 1.99 -4.60 10.12
CA THR A 137 2.77 -3.49 9.58
C THR A 137 2.21 -3.08 8.23
N LEU A 138 1.98 -1.77 8.07
CA LEU A 138 1.66 -1.15 6.78
C LEU A 138 2.84 -0.29 6.35
N VAL A 139 3.25 -0.40 5.09
CA VAL A 139 4.31 0.42 4.50
C VAL A 139 3.78 1.09 3.25
N CYS A 140 3.98 2.38 3.17
CA CYS A 140 3.62 3.18 2.01
C CYS A 140 4.73 4.18 1.69
N GLY A 141 4.63 4.85 0.56
CA GLY A 141 5.63 5.80 0.11
C GLY A 141 5.03 6.99 -0.60
N PHE A 142 5.78 8.08 -0.59
CA PHE A 142 5.52 9.27 -1.40
C PHE A 142 6.80 9.68 -2.12
N PHE A 143 6.80 9.60 -3.45
CA PHE A 143 7.93 9.92 -4.29
C PHE A 143 7.77 11.32 -4.85
N HIS A 144 8.84 12.15 -4.76
CA HIS A 144 8.76 13.57 -5.07
C HIS A 144 10.12 14.19 -5.41
N ASP A 145 10.10 15.42 -5.94
CA ASP A 145 11.30 16.24 -6.18
C ASP A 145 11.33 17.49 -5.30
N GLY A 146 10.25 17.76 -4.56
CA GLY A 146 10.09 18.96 -3.75
C GLY A 146 10.96 18.99 -2.49
N ASP A 147 11.36 20.19 -2.06
CA ASP A 147 11.97 20.44 -0.77
C ASP A 147 10.90 20.66 0.32
N GLY A 148 11.22 20.32 1.58
CA GLY A 148 10.33 20.56 2.71
C GLY A 148 9.06 19.74 2.73
N VAL A 149 9.03 18.61 2.03
CA VAL A 149 7.93 17.65 2.11
C VAL A 149 7.93 17.00 3.49
N VAL A 150 6.80 17.07 4.17
CA VAL A 150 6.59 16.51 5.51
C VAL A 150 5.31 15.69 5.56
N TRP A 151 5.34 14.65 6.40
CA TRP A 151 4.20 13.78 6.70
C TRP A 151 3.13 14.47 7.54
#